data_3afc1056eafe498689391565393bae2f
#
_entry.id   3afc1056eafe498689391565393bae2f
#
_cell.length_a   1.000
_cell.length_b   1.000
_cell.length_c   1.000
_cell.angle_alpha   90.00
_cell.angle_beta   90.00
_cell.angle_gamma   90.00
#
_symmetry.space_group_name_H-M   'P 1'
#
loop_
_entity.id
_entity.type
_entity.pdbx_description
1 polymer ?
#
loop_
_entity_poly.entity_id
_entity_poly.type
_entity_poly.pdbx_seq_one_letter_code
_entity_poly.pdbx_strand_id
1 'polypeptide(L)'
;MNGLRVIFHREINAYLRSSVGYVVAATVLMLNGLLFYTQALGPEAEARVSGQVLAIFFYTASGLTVIASLVLSVRLIAEERQLGTQVLLNTSPVRDWEIVVGKFLAALLFITGITLTTLYMPLMILVNGKVSITQILVGYSGLVLLGAAVLAIGVFATSLTRSQLVATAVGAGITAVMFLFWPLSTVVDPPMSRVLSALALHGRHFSGFQQGLLHTRDVFYYLAVTYFFLLLATKVLEAKRWE
;
A
#
# COMPACT_ATOMS: atom_id res chain seq x y z
N MET A 1 -15.21 -21.30 -14.57
CA MET A 1 -13.92 -20.65 -14.16
C MET A 1 -14.31 -19.49 -13.25
N ASN A 2 -13.68 -19.32 -12.10
CA ASN A 2 -14.02 -18.23 -11.19
C ASN A 2 -13.61 -16.91 -11.84
N GLY A 3 -14.55 -15.97 -12.03
CA GLY A 3 -14.31 -14.66 -12.65
C GLY A 3 -13.14 -13.90 -12.03
N LEU A 4 -13.01 -14.00 -10.69
CA LEU A 4 -11.89 -13.44 -9.95
C LEU A 4 -10.52 -13.90 -10.47
N ARG A 5 -10.33 -15.21 -10.76
CA ARG A 5 -9.04 -15.75 -11.24
C ARG A 5 -8.69 -15.21 -12.63
N VAL A 6 -9.68 -15.07 -13.49
CA VAL A 6 -9.48 -14.53 -14.85
C VAL A 6 -9.02 -13.07 -14.78
N ILE A 7 -9.71 -12.26 -13.98
CA ILE A 7 -9.36 -10.84 -13.79
C ILE A 7 -7.97 -10.71 -13.16
N PHE A 8 -7.70 -11.46 -12.10
CA PHE A 8 -6.39 -11.46 -11.44
C PHE A 8 -5.24 -11.73 -12.42
N HIS A 9 -5.33 -12.80 -13.22
CA HIS A 9 -4.28 -13.15 -14.18
C HIS A 9 -4.14 -12.10 -15.30
N ARG A 10 -5.24 -11.54 -15.75
CA ARG A 10 -5.21 -10.45 -16.74
C ARG A 10 -4.46 -9.23 -16.18
N GLU A 11 -4.80 -8.81 -14.98
CA GLU A 11 -4.22 -7.62 -14.35
C GLU A 11 -2.75 -7.80 -14.00
N ILE A 12 -2.35 -8.93 -13.42
CA ILE A 12 -0.94 -9.15 -13.09
C ILE A 12 -0.07 -9.19 -14.35
N ASN A 13 -0.56 -9.80 -15.44
CA ASN A 13 0.14 -9.76 -16.72
C ASN A 13 0.21 -8.34 -17.31
N ALA A 14 -0.83 -7.52 -17.11
CA ALA A 14 -0.83 -6.12 -17.52
C ALA A 14 0.25 -5.34 -16.76
N TYR A 15 0.40 -5.52 -15.43
CA TYR A 15 1.49 -4.88 -14.68
C TYR A 15 2.87 -5.32 -15.14
N LEU A 16 3.09 -6.63 -15.32
CA LEU A 16 4.38 -7.19 -15.73
C LEU A 16 4.79 -6.83 -17.16
N ARG A 17 3.85 -6.44 -18.02
CA ARG A 17 4.12 -6.02 -19.41
C ARG A 17 3.99 -4.50 -19.61
N SER A 18 3.59 -3.77 -18.62
CA SER A 18 3.39 -2.31 -18.68
C SER A 18 4.68 -1.55 -18.44
N SER A 19 5.00 -0.58 -19.29
CA SER A 19 6.09 0.36 -19.07
C SER A 19 5.96 1.11 -17.73
N VAL A 20 4.74 1.44 -17.32
CA VAL A 20 4.47 2.09 -16.03
C VAL A 20 4.81 1.19 -14.85
N GLY A 21 4.51 -0.12 -14.94
CA GLY A 21 4.91 -1.08 -13.91
C GLY A 21 6.43 -1.09 -13.70
N TYR A 22 7.20 -1.14 -14.79
CA TYR A 22 8.66 -1.08 -14.72
C TYR A 22 9.18 0.25 -14.18
N VAL A 23 8.60 1.38 -14.60
CA VAL A 23 8.99 2.71 -14.11
C VAL A 23 8.74 2.82 -12.61
N VAL A 24 7.56 2.38 -12.12
CA VAL A 24 7.25 2.39 -10.68
C VAL A 24 8.23 1.48 -9.92
N ALA A 25 8.46 0.26 -10.40
CA ALA A 25 9.41 -0.66 -9.76
C ALA A 25 10.82 -0.07 -9.71
N ALA A 26 11.34 0.45 -10.83
CA ALA A 26 12.66 1.05 -10.91
C ALA A 26 12.79 2.25 -9.96
N THR A 27 11.78 3.14 -9.94
CA THR A 27 11.78 4.32 -9.07
C THR A 27 11.78 3.92 -7.59
N VAL A 28 10.92 2.97 -7.19
CA VAL A 28 10.85 2.49 -5.80
C VAL A 28 12.16 1.83 -5.38
N LEU A 29 12.74 0.98 -6.24
CA LEU A 29 14.00 0.31 -5.94
C LEU A 29 15.17 1.29 -5.88
N MET A 30 15.25 2.24 -6.81
CA MET A 30 16.28 3.27 -6.83
C MET A 30 16.22 4.15 -5.58
N LEU A 31 15.03 4.63 -5.21
CA LEU A 31 14.85 5.47 -4.03
C LEU A 31 15.11 4.70 -2.73
N ASN A 32 14.63 3.44 -2.60
CA ASN A 32 14.98 2.61 -1.45
C ASN A 32 16.49 2.38 -1.37
N GLY A 33 17.17 2.10 -2.49
CA GLY A 33 18.61 1.91 -2.54
C GLY A 33 19.38 3.15 -2.13
N LEU A 34 19.00 4.32 -2.63
CA LEU A 34 19.61 5.60 -2.29
C LEU A 34 19.43 5.94 -0.80
N LEU A 35 18.20 5.80 -0.28
CA LEU A 35 17.92 6.03 1.13
C LEU A 35 18.63 5.03 2.03
N PHE A 36 18.69 3.77 1.65
CA PHE A 36 19.44 2.75 2.36
C PHE A 36 20.95 3.08 2.41
N TYR A 37 21.52 3.49 1.27
CA TYR A 37 22.92 3.89 1.20
C TYR A 37 23.23 5.03 2.19
N THR A 38 22.41 6.07 2.22
CA THR A 38 22.62 7.22 3.13
C THR A 38 22.46 6.85 4.60
N GLN A 39 21.57 5.91 4.92
CA GLN A 39 21.23 5.55 6.30
C GLN A 39 22.11 4.46 6.89
N ALA A 40 22.51 3.48 6.07
CA ALA A 40 23.27 2.30 6.50
C ALA A 40 24.77 2.39 6.22
N LEU A 41 25.19 3.20 5.24
CA LEU A 41 26.58 3.34 4.81
C LEU A 41 27.07 4.80 4.85
N GLY A 42 26.19 5.76 5.21
CA GLY A 42 26.55 7.17 5.34
C GLY A 42 27.37 7.44 6.61
N PRO A 43 27.95 8.66 6.73
CA PRO A 43 28.84 9.04 7.86
C PRO A 43 28.19 8.89 9.24
N GLU A 44 26.86 8.97 9.33
CA GLU A 44 26.12 8.81 10.59
C GLU A 44 25.80 7.34 10.93
N ALA A 45 26.08 6.40 10.03
CA ALA A 45 25.74 4.99 10.24
C ALA A 45 26.54 4.36 11.38
N GLU A 46 27.80 4.76 11.55
CA GLU A 46 28.68 4.24 12.61
C GLU A 46 28.18 4.57 14.02
N ALA A 47 27.42 5.68 14.18
CA ALA A 47 26.87 6.08 15.47
C ALA A 47 25.55 5.36 15.83
N ARG A 48 24.97 4.58 14.90
CA ARG A 48 23.64 3.95 15.06
C ARG A 48 23.78 2.45 15.33
N VAL A 49 22.93 1.96 16.22
CA VAL A 49 22.79 0.51 16.44
C VAL A 49 22.05 -0.12 15.26
N SER A 50 22.47 -1.30 14.80
CA SER A 50 21.92 -1.98 13.62
C SER A 50 20.39 -2.10 13.61
N GLY A 51 19.77 -2.31 14.79
CA GLY A 51 18.31 -2.35 14.91
C GLY A 51 17.63 -1.00 14.65
N GLN A 52 18.31 0.13 14.94
CA GLN A 52 17.80 1.47 14.62
C GLN A 52 17.90 1.74 13.12
N VAL A 53 18.99 1.33 12.47
CA VAL A 53 19.15 1.45 11.01
C VAL A 53 18.02 0.70 10.31
N LEU A 54 17.70 -0.52 10.78
CA LEU A 54 16.60 -1.31 10.23
C LEU A 54 15.22 -0.65 10.47
N ALA A 55 14.99 -0.07 11.64
CA ALA A 55 13.74 0.65 11.92
C ALA A 55 13.58 1.89 11.02
N ILE A 56 14.66 2.64 10.77
CA ILE A 56 14.66 3.79 9.85
C ILE A 56 14.43 3.32 8.42
N PHE A 57 15.04 2.20 8.00
CA PHE A 57 14.77 1.60 6.69
C PHE A 57 13.28 1.30 6.49
N PHE A 58 12.62 0.63 7.46
CA PHE A 58 11.19 0.35 7.36
C PHE A 58 10.33 1.61 7.37
N TYR A 59 10.73 2.64 8.13
CA TYR A 59 10.05 3.94 8.12
C TYR A 59 10.06 4.58 6.73
N THR A 60 11.22 4.68 6.10
CA THR A 60 11.36 5.28 4.75
C THR A 60 10.73 4.41 3.67
N ALA A 61 10.90 3.08 3.75
CA ALA A 61 10.26 2.13 2.86
C ALA A 61 8.72 2.21 2.95
N SER A 62 8.15 2.48 4.13
CA SER A 62 6.70 2.66 4.30
C SER A 62 6.18 3.86 3.51
N GLY A 63 6.89 4.99 3.53
CA GLY A 63 6.54 6.17 2.73
C GLY A 63 6.56 5.88 1.22
N LEU A 64 7.61 5.19 0.74
CA LEU A 64 7.70 4.79 -0.67
C LEU A 64 6.60 3.77 -1.05
N THR A 65 6.28 2.84 -0.16
CA THR A 65 5.18 1.88 -0.36
C THR A 65 3.84 2.59 -0.50
N VAL A 66 3.57 3.63 0.31
CA VAL A 66 2.35 4.44 0.21
C VAL A 66 2.26 5.13 -1.16
N ILE A 67 3.33 5.81 -1.59
CA ILE A 67 3.37 6.50 -2.88
C ILE A 67 3.16 5.50 -4.02
N ALA A 68 3.89 4.39 -4.02
CA ALA A 68 3.79 3.36 -5.05
C ALA A 68 2.38 2.74 -5.10
N SER A 69 1.78 2.46 -3.94
CA SER A 69 0.42 1.92 -3.85
C SER A 69 -0.61 2.88 -4.44
N LEU A 70 -0.50 4.18 -4.15
CA LEU A 70 -1.37 5.19 -4.74
C LEU A 70 -1.21 5.25 -6.26
N VAL A 71 0.03 5.32 -6.77
CA VAL A 71 0.30 5.38 -8.22
C VAL A 71 -0.24 4.16 -8.94
N LEU A 72 -0.04 2.95 -8.39
CA LEU A 72 -0.55 1.71 -8.98
C LEU A 72 -2.08 1.64 -8.95
N SER A 73 -2.70 2.13 -7.88
CA SER A 73 -4.16 2.05 -7.72
C SER A 73 -4.94 2.93 -8.69
N VAL A 74 -4.38 4.06 -9.12
CA VAL A 74 -5.03 5.03 -10.00
C VAL A 74 -5.50 4.41 -11.32
N ARG A 75 -4.76 3.45 -11.83
CA ARG A 75 -5.03 2.81 -13.13
C ARG A 75 -6.08 1.70 -13.07
N LEU A 76 -6.41 1.19 -11.87
CA LEU A 76 -7.17 -0.04 -11.71
C LEU A 76 -8.59 -0.01 -12.29
N ILE A 77 -9.36 1.04 -12.06
CA ILE A 77 -10.75 1.15 -12.53
C ILE A 77 -10.92 2.35 -13.47
N ALA A 78 -10.28 3.48 -13.18
CA ALA A 78 -10.43 4.69 -13.96
C ALA A 78 -9.91 4.53 -15.41
N GLU A 79 -8.87 3.73 -15.64
CA GLU A 79 -8.35 3.45 -16.98
C GLU A 79 -9.36 2.71 -17.87
N GLU A 80 -10.05 1.70 -17.35
CA GLU A 80 -11.08 0.96 -18.09
C GLU A 80 -12.26 1.86 -18.48
N ARG A 81 -12.60 2.82 -17.62
CA ARG A 81 -13.64 3.80 -17.92
C ARG A 81 -13.22 4.79 -18.99
N GLN A 82 -11.95 5.22 -18.98
CA GLN A 82 -11.42 6.11 -20.01
C GLN A 82 -11.32 5.43 -21.38
N LEU A 83 -10.95 4.14 -21.40
CA LEU A 83 -10.85 3.34 -22.62
C LEU A 83 -12.21 2.81 -23.13
N GLY A 84 -13.30 3.03 -22.40
CA GLY A 84 -14.62 2.53 -22.76
C GLY A 84 -14.78 1.00 -22.62
N THR A 85 -13.79 0.30 -22.11
CA THR A 85 -13.81 -1.16 -21.95
C THR A 85 -14.68 -1.64 -20.78
N GLN A 86 -15.17 -0.73 -19.95
CA GLN A 86 -16.10 -1.03 -18.86
C GLN A 86 -17.39 -1.69 -19.37
N VAL A 87 -17.87 -1.34 -20.59
CA VAL A 87 -19.06 -1.97 -21.17
C VAL A 87 -18.87 -3.48 -21.33
N LEU A 88 -17.66 -3.93 -21.70
CA LEU A 88 -17.33 -5.36 -21.82
C LEU A 88 -17.35 -6.07 -20.46
N LEU A 89 -16.97 -5.38 -19.38
CA LEU A 89 -17.05 -5.92 -18.03
C LEU A 89 -18.50 -6.01 -17.53
N ASN A 90 -19.32 -5.00 -17.82
CA ASN A 90 -20.72 -4.95 -17.42
C ASN A 90 -21.57 -6.03 -18.13
N THR A 91 -21.19 -6.43 -19.36
CA THR A 91 -21.87 -7.50 -20.11
C THR A 91 -21.34 -8.89 -19.80
N SER A 92 -20.22 -8.99 -19.06
CA SER A 92 -19.65 -10.27 -18.64
C SER A 92 -20.41 -10.85 -17.43
N PRO A 93 -20.48 -12.19 -17.27
CA PRO A 93 -21.13 -12.84 -16.14
C PRO A 93 -20.27 -12.80 -14.86
N VAL A 94 -19.52 -11.72 -14.65
CA VAL A 94 -18.64 -11.52 -13.50
C VAL A 94 -19.30 -10.57 -12.50
N ARG A 95 -19.21 -10.90 -11.22
CA ARG A 95 -19.76 -10.07 -10.14
C ARG A 95 -18.83 -8.89 -9.85
N ASP A 96 -19.41 -7.75 -9.45
CA ASP A 96 -18.64 -6.52 -9.23
C ASP A 96 -17.56 -6.68 -8.14
N TRP A 97 -17.84 -7.45 -7.08
CA TRP A 97 -16.83 -7.75 -6.06
C TRP A 97 -15.66 -8.59 -6.61
N GLU A 98 -15.87 -9.48 -7.59
CA GLU A 98 -14.80 -10.26 -8.22
C GLU A 98 -13.87 -9.35 -9.03
N ILE A 99 -14.43 -8.29 -9.64
CA ILE A 99 -13.67 -7.28 -10.37
C ILE A 99 -12.79 -6.49 -9.39
N VAL A 100 -13.39 -5.95 -8.32
CA VAL A 100 -12.68 -5.14 -7.31
C VAL A 100 -11.57 -5.94 -6.64
N VAL A 101 -11.90 -7.13 -6.13
CA VAL A 101 -10.94 -7.98 -5.40
C VAL A 101 -9.87 -8.53 -6.35
N GLY A 102 -10.23 -8.94 -7.57
CA GLY A 102 -9.26 -9.43 -8.55
C GLY A 102 -8.21 -8.39 -8.92
N LYS A 103 -8.63 -7.15 -9.17
CA LYS A 103 -7.74 -6.01 -9.44
C LYS A 103 -6.88 -5.64 -8.24
N PHE A 104 -7.48 -5.57 -7.06
CA PHE A 104 -6.79 -5.30 -5.81
C PHE A 104 -5.69 -6.35 -5.53
N LEU A 105 -6.02 -7.64 -5.64
CA LEU A 105 -5.04 -8.71 -5.39
C LEU A 105 -3.88 -8.71 -6.38
N ALA A 106 -4.14 -8.39 -7.66
CA ALA A 106 -3.09 -8.28 -8.66
C ALA A 106 -2.12 -7.12 -8.34
N ALA A 107 -2.66 -5.95 -7.99
CA ALA A 107 -1.85 -4.81 -7.58
C ALA A 107 -1.09 -5.07 -6.28
N LEU A 108 -1.73 -5.73 -5.30
CA LEU A 108 -1.10 -6.12 -4.04
C LEU A 108 0.05 -7.11 -4.27
N LEU A 109 -0.15 -8.12 -5.11
CA LEU A 109 0.92 -9.06 -5.46
C LEU A 109 2.09 -8.35 -6.14
N PHE A 110 1.80 -7.43 -7.06
CA PHE A 110 2.82 -6.68 -7.78
C PHE A 110 3.66 -5.79 -6.84
N ILE A 111 3.02 -5.01 -5.94
CA ILE A 111 3.76 -4.17 -4.98
C ILE A 111 4.49 -5.00 -3.94
N THR A 112 3.92 -6.13 -3.51
CA THR A 112 4.58 -7.08 -2.61
C THR A 112 5.84 -7.65 -3.28
N GLY A 113 5.76 -8.01 -4.57
CA GLY A 113 6.90 -8.44 -5.36
C GLY A 113 8.02 -7.39 -5.36
N ILE A 114 7.71 -6.12 -5.68
CA ILE A 114 8.67 -5.01 -5.64
C ILE A 114 9.26 -4.85 -4.23
N THR A 115 8.42 -4.89 -3.20
CA THR A 115 8.87 -4.76 -1.81
C THR A 115 9.80 -5.91 -1.41
N LEU A 116 9.50 -7.14 -1.81
CA LEU A 116 10.36 -8.30 -1.52
C LEU A 116 11.70 -8.25 -2.24
N THR A 117 11.81 -7.60 -3.40
CA THR A 117 13.12 -7.42 -4.05
C THR A 117 14.08 -6.55 -3.23
N THR A 118 13.58 -5.71 -2.31
CA THR A 118 14.43 -4.92 -1.40
C THR A 118 15.00 -5.73 -0.23
N LEU A 119 14.63 -7.02 -0.09
CA LEU A 119 15.01 -7.88 1.04
C LEU A 119 16.53 -8.01 1.22
N TYR A 120 17.30 -7.88 0.14
CA TYR A 120 18.76 -7.92 0.20
C TYR A 120 19.35 -6.83 1.12
N MET A 121 18.68 -5.66 1.25
CA MET A 121 19.15 -4.55 2.08
C MET A 121 19.13 -4.89 3.57
N PRO A 122 18.01 -5.32 4.19
CA PRO A 122 18.02 -5.82 5.56
C PRO A 122 18.91 -7.05 5.78
N LEU A 123 19.07 -7.92 4.77
CA LEU A 123 19.97 -9.06 4.87
C LEU A 123 21.45 -8.62 4.95
N MET A 124 21.83 -7.54 4.26
CA MET A 124 23.18 -6.95 4.43
C MET A 124 23.39 -6.44 5.86
N ILE A 125 22.38 -5.84 6.49
CA ILE A 125 22.44 -5.42 7.89
C ILE A 125 22.55 -6.65 8.81
N LEU A 126 21.82 -7.74 8.50
CA LEU A 126 21.84 -8.97 9.30
C LEU A 126 23.24 -9.64 9.32
N VAL A 127 23.94 -9.63 8.19
CA VAL A 127 25.28 -10.25 8.07
C VAL A 127 26.32 -9.44 8.84
N ASN A 128 26.23 -8.12 8.85
CA ASN A 128 27.22 -7.23 9.43
C ASN A 128 26.85 -6.70 10.82
N GLY A 129 25.62 -6.95 11.29
CA GLY A 129 25.09 -6.39 12.53
C GLY A 129 24.23 -7.36 13.35
N LYS A 130 23.88 -6.93 14.56
CA LYS A 130 23.00 -7.69 15.48
C LYS A 130 21.54 -7.32 15.23
N VAL A 131 20.89 -7.95 14.25
CA VAL A 131 19.49 -7.76 13.93
C VAL A 131 18.76 -9.11 13.99
N SER A 132 17.49 -9.11 14.40
CA SER A 132 16.67 -10.32 14.44
C SER A 132 15.97 -10.55 13.09
N ILE A 133 15.97 -11.80 12.61
CA ILE A 133 15.17 -12.22 11.46
C ILE A 133 13.68 -11.90 11.68
N THR A 134 13.21 -12.03 12.92
CA THR A 134 11.83 -11.70 13.29
C THR A 134 11.51 -10.22 13.01
N GLN A 135 12.44 -9.31 13.30
CA GLN A 135 12.25 -7.88 12.99
C GLN A 135 12.10 -7.64 11.49
N ILE A 136 12.88 -8.34 10.66
CA ILE A 136 12.77 -8.26 9.20
C ILE A 136 11.39 -8.77 8.74
N LEU A 137 10.99 -9.95 9.17
CA LEU A 137 9.71 -10.55 8.76
C LEU A 137 8.51 -9.70 9.20
N VAL A 138 8.53 -9.20 10.43
CA VAL A 138 7.47 -8.33 10.96
C VAL A 138 7.45 -7.01 10.21
N GLY A 139 8.60 -6.38 9.93
CA GLY A 139 8.68 -5.15 9.16
C GLY A 139 8.10 -5.30 7.74
N TYR A 140 8.46 -6.36 7.02
CA TYR A 140 7.88 -6.64 5.68
C TYR A 140 6.39 -6.93 5.74
N SER A 141 5.90 -7.65 6.76
CA SER A 141 4.45 -7.85 6.93
C SER A 141 3.72 -6.54 7.13
N GLY A 142 4.32 -5.59 7.88
CA GLY A 142 3.80 -4.23 8.05
C GLY A 142 3.74 -3.45 6.74
N LEU A 143 4.79 -3.52 5.88
CA LEU A 143 4.78 -2.88 4.57
C LEU A 143 3.68 -3.42 3.65
N VAL A 144 3.48 -4.75 3.64
CA VAL A 144 2.43 -5.39 2.84
C VAL A 144 1.03 -4.97 3.33
N LEU A 145 0.81 -4.97 4.65
CA LEU A 145 -0.47 -4.57 5.23
C LEU A 145 -0.78 -3.08 5.00
N LEU A 146 0.20 -2.20 5.19
CA LEU A 146 0.07 -0.78 4.89
C LEU A 146 -0.20 -0.55 3.39
N GLY A 147 0.56 -1.22 2.52
CA GLY A 147 0.36 -1.18 1.07
C GLY A 147 -1.03 -1.64 0.67
N ALA A 148 -1.54 -2.72 1.28
CA ALA A 148 -2.90 -3.22 1.06
C ALA A 148 -3.97 -2.17 1.43
N ALA A 149 -3.83 -1.52 2.59
CA ALA A 149 -4.78 -0.49 3.01
C ALA A 149 -4.79 0.71 2.04
N VAL A 150 -3.61 1.19 1.64
CA VAL A 150 -3.49 2.32 0.70
C VAL A 150 -4.00 1.94 -0.70
N LEU A 151 -3.68 0.74 -1.20
CA LEU A 151 -4.24 0.22 -2.45
C LEU A 151 -5.77 0.17 -2.40
N ALA A 152 -6.37 -0.28 -1.30
CA ALA A 152 -7.82 -0.34 -1.15
C ALA A 152 -8.46 1.06 -1.18
N ILE A 153 -7.85 2.06 -0.51
CA ILE A 153 -8.26 3.46 -0.60
C ILE A 153 -8.20 3.94 -2.05
N GLY A 154 -7.12 3.64 -2.77
CA GLY A 154 -6.97 4.00 -4.16
C GLY A 154 -7.99 3.32 -5.08
N VAL A 155 -8.28 2.02 -4.89
CA VAL A 155 -9.35 1.31 -5.62
C VAL A 155 -10.71 1.97 -5.38
N PHE A 156 -11.01 2.35 -4.15
CA PHE A 156 -12.23 3.11 -3.84
C PHE A 156 -12.25 4.45 -4.56
N ALA A 157 -11.19 5.23 -4.51
CA ALA A 157 -11.09 6.53 -5.18
C ALA A 157 -11.31 6.40 -6.70
N THR A 158 -10.73 5.35 -7.34
CA THR A 158 -10.93 5.09 -8.77
C THR A 158 -12.33 4.61 -9.12
N SER A 159 -13.06 4.05 -8.17
CA SER A 159 -14.48 3.67 -8.37
C SER A 159 -15.40 4.89 -8.43
N LEU A 160 -15.04 6.01 -7.80
CA LEU A 160 -15.86 7.22 -7.72
C LEU A 160 -15.90 8.03 -9.02
N THR A 161 -14.81 8.06 -9.79
CA THR A 161 -14.64 8.97 -10.94
C THR A 161 -14.15 8.26 -12.19
N ARG A 162 -14.36 8.91 -13.35
CA ARG A 162 -13.81 8.46 -14.65
C ARG A 162 -12.43 9.08 -14.93
N SER A 163 -12.06 10.16 -14.23
CA SER A 163 -10.78 10.84 -14.43
C SER A 163 -9.71 10.27 -13.52
N GLN A 164 -8.59 9.83 -14.10
CA GLN A 164 -7.43 9.34 -13.35
C GLN A 164 -6.87 10.42 -12.41
N LEU A 165 -6.82 11.69 -12.86
CA LEU A 165 -6.31 12.80 -12.04
C LEU A 165 -7.18 13.04 -10.81
N VAL A 166 -8.51 13.04 -10.99
CA VAL A 166 -9.45 13.21 -9.87
C VAL A 166 -9.37 12.01 -8.93
N ALA A 167 -9.28 10.79 -9.45
CA ALA A 167 -9.10 9.58 -8.64
C ALA A 167 -7.83 9.66 -7.79
N THR A 168 -6.71 10.11 -8.40
CA THR A 168 -5.45 10.31 -7.68
C THR A 168 -5.59 11.33 -6.56
N ALA A 169 -6.20 12.48 -6.85
CA ALA A 169 -6.40 13.54 -5.87
C ALA A 169 -7.27 13.08 -4.69
N VAL A 170 -8.35 12.35 -4.97
CA VAL A 170 -9.23 11.79 -3.93
C VAL A 170 -8.50 10.74 -3.09
N GLY A 171 -7.83 9.77 -3.73
CA GLY A 171 -7.10 8.72 -3.02
C GLY A 171 -5.93 9.27 -2.19
N ALA A 172 -5.16 10.19 -2.77
CA ALA A 172 -4.08 10.89 -2.05
C ALA A 172 -4.64 11.76 -0.91
N GLY A 173 -5.76 12.46 -1.12
CA GLY A 173 -6.42 13.26 -0.09
C GLY A 173 -6.87 12.42 1.10
N ILE A 174 -7.57 11.30 0.86
CA ILE A 174 -8.00 10.39 1.93
C ILE A 174 -6.77 9.84 2.68
N THR A 175 -5.76 9.37 1.95
CA THR A 175 -4.53 8.84 2.54
C THR A 175 -3.81 9.90 3.36
N ALA A 176 -3.65 11.12 2.84
CA ALA A 176 -3.00 12.23 3.53
C ALA A 176 -3.74 12.60 4.82
N VAL A 177 -5.07 12.68 4.80
CA VAL A 177 -5.89 12.95 6.00
C VAL A 177 -5.68 11.87 7.06
N MET A 178 -5.69 10.59 6.66
CA MET A 178 -5.45 9.48 7.59
C MET A 178 -4.02 9.46 8.15
N PHE A 179 -3.03 9.96 7.39
CA PHE A 179 -1.66 10.15 7.89
C PHE A 179 -1.57 11.32 8.88
N LEU A 180 -2.27 12.43 8.61
CA LEU A 180 -2.29 13.61 9.49
C LEU A 180 -2.98 13.34 10.84
N PHE A 181 -3.81 12.33 10.96
CA PHE A 181 -4.47 12.00 12.23
C PHE A 181 -3.47 11.67 13.35
N TRP A 182 -2.30 11.10 13.03
CA TRP A 182 -1.28 10.83 14.05
C TRP A 182 -0.68 12.10 14.65
N PRO A 183 -0.07 13.03 13.90
CA PRO A 183 0.44 14.26 14.48
C PRO A 183 -0.66 15.13 15.12
N LEU A 184 -1.88 15.14 14.56
CA LEU A 184 -3.00 15.83 15.17
C LEU A 184 -3.38 15.23 16.54
N SER A 185 -3.31 13.90 16.67
CA SER A 185 -3.62 13.23 17.93
C SER A 185 -2.68 13.58 19.07
N THR A 186 -1.47 14.08 18.78
CA THR A 186 -0.48 14.50 19.79
C THR A 186 -0.72 15.92 20.33
N VAL A 187 -1.55 16.72 19.63
CA VAL A 187 -1.80 18.13 19.97
C VAL A 187 -3.18 18.34 20.61
N VAL A 188 -4.09 17.40 20.40
CA VAL A 188 -5.49 17.51 20.86
C VAL A 188 -5.71 16.70 22.13
N ASP A 189 -6.57 17.21 23.04
CA ASP A 189 -6.91 16.54 24.31
C ASP A 189 -7.84 15.33 24.13
N PRO A 190 -7.82 14.37 25.11
CA PRO A 190 -8.81 13.31 25.18
C PRO A 190 -10.25 13.86 25.37
N PRO A 191 -11.27 13.25 24.70
CA PRO A 191 -11.29 11.94 24.04
C PRO A 191 -10.85 11.98 22.57
N MET A 192 -10.76 13.15 21.93
CA MET A 192 -10.50 13.30 20.50
C MET A 192 -9.14 12.70 20.08
N SER A 193 -8.09 12.89 20.90
CA SER A 193 -6.77 12.30 20.62
C SER A 193 -6.80 10.78 20.49
N ARG A 194 -7.64 10.09 21.28
CA ARG A 194 -7.81 8.64 21.21
C ARG A 194 -8.44 8.20 19.88
N VAL A 195 -9.46 8.94 19.44
CA VAL A 195 -10.15 8.66 18.15
C VAL A 195 -9.20 8.90 16.98
N LEU A 196 -8.52 10.05 16.95
CA LEU A 196 -7.57 10.37 15.87
C LEU A 196 -6.42 9.36 15.81
N SER A 197 -5.83 9.00 16.97
CA SER A 197 -4.76 8.00 17.00
C SER A 197 -5.21 6.61 16.57
N ALA A 198 -6.47 6.24 16.80
CA ALA A 198 -7.04 4.97 16.38
C ALA A 198 -7.33 4.91 14.87
N LEU A 199 -7.62 6.05 14.24
CA LEU A 199 -7.89 6.17 12.81
C LEU A 199 -6.63 6.45 11.97
N ALA A 200 -5.50 6.77 12.63
CA ALA A 200 -4.26 7.10 11.94
C ALA A 200 -3.70 5.91 11.17
N LEU A 201 -3.44 6.08 9.87
CA LEU A 201 -2.93 5.01 9.00
C LEU A 201 -1.46 4.67 9.29
N HIS A 202 -0.69 5.64 9.79
CA HIS A 202 0.73 5.51 10.13
C HIS A 202 0.96 5.95 11.58
N GLY A 203 2.19 6.00 12.03
CA GLY A 203 2.56 6.38 13.38
C GLY A 203 2.21 5.27 14.38
N ARG A 204 1.07 5.34 15.04
CA ARG A 204 0.69 4.37 16.08
C ARG A 204 0.69 2.92 15.60
N HIS A 205 0.08 2.65 14.45
CA HIS A 205 -0.11 1.29 13.96
C HIS A 205 1.10 0.72 13.24
N PHE A 206 1.97 1.58 12.66
CA PHE A 206 3.14 1.13 11.93
C PHE A 206 4.42 1.05 12.79
N SER A 207 4.50 1.83 13.88
CA SER A 207 5.69 1.90 14.75
C SER A 207 6.09 0.54 15.36
N GLY A 208 5.13 -0.31 15.69
CA GLY A 208 5.38 -1.68 16.16
C GLY A 208 6.09 -2.52 15.09
N PHE A 209 5.61 -2.49 13.86
CA PHE A 209 6.22 -3.24 12.75
C PHE A 209 7.67 -2.82 12.47
N GLN A 210 8.00 -1.54 12.56
CA GLN A 210 9.38 -1.03 12.40
C GLN A 210 10.33 -1.62 13.44
N GLN A 211 9.84 -1.81 14.66
CA GLN A 211 10.62 -2.34 15.79
C GLN A 211 10.61 -3.88 15.86
N GLY A 212 9.90 -4.55 14.95
CA GLY A 212 9.75 -5.99 14.97
C GLY A 212 8.74 -6.52 15.98
N LEU A 213 7.83 -5.66 16.46
CA LEU A 213 6.76 -6.00 17.39
C LEU A 213 5.45 -6.19 16.62
N LEU A 214 4.97 -7.41 16.57
CA LEU A 214 3.70 -7.74 15.92
C LEU A 214 2.56 -7.64 16.95
N HIS A 215 1.80 -6.55 16.88
CA HIS A 215 0.58 -6.40 17.67
C HIS A 215 -0.63 -6.82 16.84
N THR A 216 -1.39 -7.79 17.33
CA THR A 216 -2.61 -8.30 16.67
C THR A 216 -3.59 -7.18 16.34
N ARG A 217 -3.72 -6.18 17.24
CA ARG A 217 -4.55 -5.00 17.01
C ARG A 217 -4.20 -4.27 15.71
N ASP A 218 -2.90 -4.10 15.41
CA ASP A 218 -2.44 -3.32 14.26
C ASP A 218 -2.64 -4.10 12.95
N VAL A 219 -2.51 -5.43 13.00
CA VAL A 219 -2.88 -6.31 11.88
C VAL A 219 -4.37 -6.20 11.57
N PHE A 220 -5.23 -6.34 12.60
CA PHE A 220 -6.68 -6.21 12.42
C PHE A 220 -7.09 -4.83 11.92
N TYR A 221 -6.40 -3.77 12.35
CA TYR A 221 -6.66 -2.42 11.87
C TYR A 221 -6.45 -2.33 10.35
N TYR A 222 -5.29 -2.74 9.82
CA TYR A 222 -5.02 -2.69 8.39
C TYR A 222 -5.97 -3.59 7.59
N LEU A 223 -6.31 -4.78 8.07
CA LEU A 223 -7.28 -5.65 7.44
C LEU A 223 -8.68 -5.02 7.41
N ALA A 224 -9.11 -4.39 8.51
CA ALA A 224 -10.39 -3.70 8.58
C ALA A 224 -10.46 -2.50 7.63
N VAL A 225 -9.42 -1.67 7.55
CA VAL A 225 -9.33 -0.56 6.62
C VAL A 225 -9.39 -1.07 5.17
N THR A 226 -8.61 -2.10 4.85
CA THR A 226 -8.60 -2.72 3.52
C THR A 226 -10.00 -3.24 3.15
N TYR A 227 -10.60 -4.02 4.02
CA TYR A 227 -11.95 -4.56 3.80
C TYR A 227 -13.01 -3.46 3.62
N PHE A 228 -12.97 -2.44 4.48
CA PHE A 228 -13.92 -1.31 4.43
C PHE A 228 -13.87 -0.59 3.09
N PHE A 229 -12.69 -0.22 2.60
CA PHE A 229 -12.57 0.50 1.33
C PHE A 229 -12.87 -0.37 0.12
N LEU A 230 -12.54 -1.67 0.14
CA LEU A 230 -12.93 -2.60 -0.92
C LEU A 230 -14.46 -2.82 -0.98
N LEU A 231 -15.10 -2.88 0.19
CA LEU A 231 -16.56 -2.96 0.28
C LEU A 231 -17.21 -1.70 -0.29
N LEU A 232 -16.72 -0.51 0.08
CA LEU A 232 -17.20 0.76 -0.48
C LEU A 232 -17.00 0.81 -2.00
N ALA A 233 -15.83 0.41 -2.50
CA ALA A 233 -15.57 0.35 -3.95
C ALA A 233 -16.55 -0.56 -4.67
N THR A 234 -16.85 -1.73 -4.10
CA THR A 234 -17.83 -2.67 -4.66
C THR A 234 -19.22 -2.05 -4.70
N LYS A 235 -19.67 -1.41 -3.61
CA LYS A 235 -20.98 -0.77 -3.56
C LYS A 235 -21.13 0.40 -4.55
N VAL A 236 -20.06 1.16 -4.75
CA VAL A 236 -20.05 2.22 -5.78
C VAL A 236 -20.16 1.63 -7.20
N LEU A 237 -19.49 0.51 -7.48
CA LEU A 237 -19.64 -0.16 -8.78
C LEU A 237 -21.04 -0.71 -8.99
N GLU A 238 -21.61 -1.39 -7.99
CA GLU A 238 -22.98 -1.90 -8.02
C GLU A 238 -24.00 -0.77 -8.30
N ALA A 239 -23.88 0.37 -7.60
CA ALA A 239 -24.78 1.52 -7.80
C ALA A 239 -24.71 2.07 -9.23
N LYS A 240 -23.52 2.16 -9.80
CA LYS A 240 -23.28 2.69 -11.17
C LYS A 240 -23.65 1.71 -12.31
N ARG A 241 -23.94 0.46 -12.00
CA ARG A 241 -24.38 -0.52 -12.98
C ARG A 241 -25.87 -0.33 -13.37
N TRP A 242 -26.62 0.38 -12.53
CA TRP A 242 -28.05 0.64 -12.72
C TRP A 242 -28.34 2.03 -13.32
N GLU A 243 -27.28 2.87 -13.53
CA GLU A 243 -27.33 4.14 -14.26
C GLU A 243 -26.98 3.95 -15.75
#